data_1fe42773bfb65090067e3cea74c7960b
#
_entry.id   1fe42773bfb65090067e3cea74c7960b
#
_cell.length_a   1.000
_cell.length_b   1.000
_cell.length_c   1.000
_cell.angle_alpha   90.00
_cell.angle_beta   90.00
_cell.angle_gamma   90.00
#
_symmetry.space_group_name_H-M   'P 1'
#
loop_
_entity.id
_entity.type
_entity.pdbx_description
1 polymer ?
#
loop_
_entity_poly.entity_id
_entity_poly.type
_entity_poly.pdbx_seq_one_letter_code
_entity_poly.pdbx_strand_id
1 'polypeptide(L)'
;MIYIIGDLHLSFGVDKPMDIFGNIWENHTEKIKKNWENTVKEEDTVFLAGDFSWAMNLEEALEDFKYIDKLPGKKILLKGNHDYWWSSLKKNREFLEKNRIKNIDFLYNNSYIIEDIAFCGTRGWEIKNIEEFKHIRKENIRLNTSIVDMKKKIEEKKEKENINIIRKIAIFHYPVVTKEYIEKGLRKRSSEVKMIF
;
A
#
# COMPACT_ATOMS: atom_id res chain seq x y z
N MET A 1 -13.88 9.14 3.50
CA MET A 1 -12.97 8.64 4.57
C MET A 1 -11.76 7.92 3.95
N ILE A 2 -10.72 7.62 4.79
CA ILE A 2 -9.51 6.94 4.32
C ILE A 2 -9.29 5.70 5.18
N TYR A 3 -9.13 4.55 4.54
CA TYR A 3 -8.89 3.26 5.17
C TYR A 3 -7.53 2.71 4.76
N ILE A 4 -6.95 1.85 5.58
CA ILE A 4 -5.71 1.13 5.30
C ILE A 4 -5.91 -0.33 5.69
N ILE A 5 -5.60 -1.25 4.77
CA ILE A 5 -5.60 -2.69 4.98
C ILE A 5 -4.40 -3.30 4.25
N GLY A 6 -3.80 -4.35 4.76
CA GLY A 6 -2.74 -5.10 4.11
C GLY A 6 -3.08 -6.58 4.00
N ASP A 7 -2.19 -7.32 3.35
CA ASP A 7 -2.17 -8.79 3.37
C ASP A 7 -3.48 -9.44 2.90
N LEU A 8 -4.02 -8.96 1.76
CA LEU A 8 -5.24 -9.55 1.19
C LEU A 8 -4.99 -10.96 0.65
N HIS A 9 -3.78 -11.20 0.14
CA HIS A 9 -3.37 -12.50 -0.38
C HIS A 9 -4.40 -13.16 -1.30
N LEU A 10 -4.93 -12.37 -2.25
CA LEU A 10 -5.88 -12.87 -3.24
C LEU A 10 -5.20 -13.90 -4.15
N SER A 11 -5.99 -14.85 -4.65
CA SER A 11 -5.48 -15.96 -5.48
C SER A 11 -6.51 -16.44 -6.51
N PHE A 12 -7.35 -15.54 -7.04
CA PHE A 12 -8.38 -15.91 -8.02
C PHE A 12 -7.80 -16.39 -9.36
N GLY A 13 -6.58 -15.95 -9.71
CA GLY A 13 -5.90 -16.37 -10.94
C GLY A 13 -4.90 -17.50 -10.75
N VAL A 14 -4.68 -17.97 -9.52
CA VAL A 14 -3.72 -19.01 -9.19
C VAL A 14 -4.27 -19.97 -8.14
N ASP A 15 -3.84 -21.23 -8.18
CA ASP A 15 -4.21 -22.23 -7.18
C ASP A 15 -3.31 -22.12 -5.93
N LYS A 16 -3.67 -21.18 -5.06
CA LYS A 16 -2.96 -20.94 -3.81
C LYS A 16 -3.92 -20.51 -2.69
N PRO A 17 -4.73 -21.46 -2.19
CA PRO A 17 -5.74 -21.16 -1.18
C PRO A 17 -5.10 -20.76 0.15
N MET A 18 -5.67 -19.74 0.81
CA MET A 18 -5.16 -19.24 2.09
C MET A 18 -5.61 -20.08 3.30
N ASP A 19 -6.65 -20.86 3.18
CA ASP A 19 -7.18 -21.72 4.25
C ASP A 19 -6.20 -22.79 4.72
N ILE A 20 -5.20 -23.16 3.90
CA ILE A 20 -4.08 -24.02 4.30
C ILE A 20 -3.26 -23.43 5.47
N PHE A 21 -3.35 -22.12 5.73
CA PHE A 21 -2.67 -21.42 6.83
C PHE A 21 -3.53 -21.34 8.10
N GLY A 22 -4.69 -21.99 8.11
CA GLY A 22 -5.56 -22.12 9.26
C GLY A 22 -6.95 -21.52 9.08
N ASN A 23 -7.88 -21.90 9.97
CA ASN A 23 -9.31 -21.61 9.87
C ASN A 23 -9.66 -20.11 9.84
N ILE A 24 -8.77 -19.23 10.31
CA ILE A 24 -8.98 -17.77 10.24
C ILE A 24 -9.07 -17.28 8.81
N TRP A 25 -8.41 -17.96 7.87
CA TRP A 25 -8.38 -17.65 6.44
C TRP A 25 -9.54 -18.29 5.66
N GLU A 26 -10.32 -19.14 6.29
CA GLU A 26 -11.46 -19.78 5.65
C GLU A 26 -12.44 -18.71 5.14
N ASN A 27 -12.77 -18.77 3.84
CA ASN A 27 -13.63 -17.81 3.16
C ASN A 27 -13.18 -16.34 3.34
N HIS A 28 -11.86 -16.08 3.44
CA HIS A 28 -11.34 -14.74 3.73
C HIS A 28 -11.75 -13.70 2.68
N THR A 29 -11.78 -14.06 1.41
CA THR A 29 -12.20 -13.16 0.32
C THR A 29 -13.64 -12.70 0.46
N GLU A 30 -14.56 -13.60 0.81
CA GLU A 30 -15.96 -13.25 1.06
C GLU A 30 -16.13 -12.40 2.32
N LYS A 31 -15.36 -12.68 3.37
CA LYS A 31 -15.33 -11.86 4.60
C LYS A 31 -14.82 -10.44 4.30
N ILE A 32 -13.73 -10.33 3.51
CA ILE A 32 -13.19 -9.04 3.06
C ILE A 32 -14.26 -8.28 2.28
N LYS A 33 -14.86 -8.91 1.26
CA LYS A 33 -15.89 -8.29 0.43
C LYS A 33 -17.04 -7.76 1.26
N LYS A 34 -17.64 -8.61 2.08
CA LYS A 34 -18.78 -8.23 2.94
C LYS A 34 -18.46 -7.06 3.88
N ASN A 35 -17.31 -7.10 4.53
CA ASN A 35 -16.91 -6.03 5.43
C ASN A 35 -16.58 -4.74 4.67
N TRP A 36 -15.97 -4.86 3.50
CA TRP A 36 -15.66 -3.72 2.64
C TRP A 36 -16.92 -3.01 2.15
N GLU A 37 -17.87 -3.75 1.57
CA GLU A 37 -19.14 -3.21 1.07
C GLU A 37 -19.99 -2.57 2.18
N ASN A 38 -19.87 -3.05 3.43
CA ASN A 38 -20.55 -2.46 4.59
C ASN A 38 -19.87 -1.20 5.15
N THR A 39 -18.59 -0.97 4.82
CA THR A 39 -17.77 0.05 5.49
C THR A 39 -17.33 1.16 4.54
N VAL A 40 -16.90 0.80 3.33
CA VAL A 40 -16.31 1.71 2.35
C VAL A 40 -17.37 2.21 1.38
N LYS A 41 -17.36 3.51 1.10
CA LYS A 41 -18.23 4.17 0.12
C LYS A 41 -17.46 4.49 -1.16
N GLU A 42 -18.19 4.85 -2.22
CA GLU A 42 -17.58 5.17 -3.53
C GLU A 42 -16.61 6.36 -3.47
N GLU A 43 -16.88 7.35 -2.61
CA GLU A 43 -16.03 8.52 -2.41
C GLU A 43 -14.80 8.28 -1.54
N ASP A 44 -14.70 7.12 -0.88
CA ASP A 44 -13.61 6.81 0.04
C ASP A 44 -12.33 6.37 -0.70
N THR A 45 -11.21 6.41 0.01
CA THR A 45 -9.94 5.88 -0.48
C THR A 45 -9.42 4.78 0.45
N VAL A 46 -8.99 3.67 -0.14
CA VAL A 46 -8.40 2.54 0.60
C VAL A 46 -6.96 2.32 0.15
N PHE A 47 -6.02 2.43 1.06
CA PHE A 47 -4.63 2.02 0.83
C PHE A 47 -4.50 0.51 1.10
N LEU A 48 -3.99 -0.22 0.11
CA LEU A 48 -3.63 -1.62 0.24
C LEU A 48 -2.13 -1.69 0.56
N ALA A 49 -1.80 -1.98 1.81
CA ALA A 49 -0.44 -1.84 2.33
C ALA A 49 0.49 -3.03 2.00
N GLY A 50 0.32 -3.65 0.85
CA GLY A 50 1.15 -4.74 0.35
C GLY A 50 0.52 -6.13 0.50
N ASP A 51 1.15 -7.09 -0.14
CA ASP A 51 0.74 -8.49 -0.22
C ASP A 51 -0.70 -8.64 -0.72
N PHE A 52 -0.93 -7.98 -1.86
CA PHE A 52 -2.23 -7.93 -2.51
C PHE A 52 -2.63 -9.28 -3.11
N SER A 53 -1.72 -9.92 -3.85
CA SER A 53 -1.99 -11.12 -4.63
C SER A 53 -0.83 -12.11 -4.62
N TRP A 54 -1.15 -13.39 -4.65
CA TRP A 54 -0.20 -14.49 -4.81
C TRP A 54 0.26 -14.73 -6.26
N ALA A 55 -0.23 -13.97 -7.21
CA ALA A 55 0.15 -14.08 -8.62
C ALA A 55 1.66 -13.85 -8.81
N MET A 56 2.24 -14.52 -9.81
CA MET A 56 3.65 -14.39 -10.17
C MET A 56 3.89 -13.35 -11.26
N ASN A 57 2.84 -12.98 -12.00
CA ASN A 57 2.87 -12.00 -13.09
C ASN A 57 1.54 -11.25 -13.18
N LEU A 58 1.49 -10.20 -14.01
CA LEU A 58 0.31 -9.34 -14.14
C LEU A 58 -0.90 -10.09 -14.71
N GLU A 59 -0.68 -11.02 -15.61
CA GLU A 59 -1.74 -11.81 -16.26
C GLU A 59 -2.45 -12.68 -15.24
N GLU A 60 -1.72 -13.34 -14.36
CA GLU A 60 -2.28 -14.12 -13.24
C GLU A 60 -3.01 -13.25 -12.22
N ALA A 61 -2.52 -12.01 -11.98
CA ALA A 61 -3.14 -11.07 -11.05
C ALA A 61 -4.44 -10.45 -11.59
N LEU A 62 -4.80 -10.67 -12.85
CA LEU A 62 -5.92 -9.99 -13.49
C LEU A 62 -7.25 -10.17 -12.76
N GLU A 63 -7.56 -11.38 -12.36
CA GLU A 63 -8.84 -11.67 -11.67
C GLU A 63 -8.86 -11.05 -10.27
N ASP A 64 -7.71 -10.97 -9.58
CA ASP A 64 -7.58 -10.29 -8.30
C ASP A 64 -7.79 -8.78 -8.46
N PHE A 65 -7.24 -8.17 -9.50
CA PHE A 65 -7.50 -6.77 -9.84
C PHE A 65 -8.97 -6.51 -10.18
N LYS A 66 -9.60 -7.36 -10.98
CA LYS A 66 -11.03 -7.25 -11.31
C LYS A 66 -11.92 -7.39 -10.08
N TYR A 67 -11.54 -8.28 -9.15
CA TYR A 67 -12.27 -8.47 -7.90
C TYR A 67 -12.24 -7.18 -7.06
N ILE A 68 -11.05 -6.62 -6.81
CA ILE A 68 -10.93 -5.45 -5.96
C ILE A 68 -11.45 -4.16 -6.65
N ASP A 69 -11.37 -4.06 -7.98
CA ASP A 69 -11.87 -2.90 -8.74
C ASP A 69 -13.39 -2.74 -8.59
N LYS A 70 -14.13 -3.84 -8.50
CA LYS A 70 -15.58 -3.85 -8.30
C LYS A 70 -16.04 -3.38 -6.91
N LEU A 71 -15.16 -3.42 -5.93
CA LEU A 71 -15.49 -2.95 -4.58
C LEU A 71 -15.50 -1.41 -4.55
N PRO A 72 -16.33 -0.78 -3.71
CA PRO A 72 -16.44 0.67 -3.66
C PRO A 72 -15.12 1.36 -3.24
N GLY A 73 -14.99 2.63 -3.61
CA GLY A 73 -13.88 3.49 -3.28
C GLY A 73 -12.65 3.35 -4.18
N LYS A 74 -11.74 4.31 -4.13
CA LYS A 74 -10.46 4.30 -4.83
C LYS A 74 -9.44 3.47 -4.06
N LYS A 75 -8.72 2.57 -4.75
CA LYS A 75 -7.67 1.74 -4.14
C LYS A 75 -6.30 2.25 -4.55
N ILE A 76 -5.38 2.36 -3.58
CA ILE A 76 -4.00 2.76 -3.80
C ILE A 76 -3.11 1.63 -3.25
N LEU A 77 -2.46 0.90 -4.15
CA LEU A 77 -1.66 -0.28 -3.81
C LEU A 77 -0.22 0.09 -3.52
N LEU A 78 0.29 -0.34 -2.38
CA LEU A 78 1.70 -0.41 -2.06
C LEU A 78 2.21 -1.83 -2.35
N LYS A 79 3.46 -1.96 -2.78
CA LYS A 79 4.07 -3.28 -3.00
C LYS A 79 4.41 -3.96 -1.67
N GLY A 80 3.99 -5.22 -1.48
CA GLY A 80 4.45 -6.11 -0.44
C GLY A 80 5.62 -7.01 -0.85
N ASN A 81 5.97 -7.98 -0.02
CA ASN A 81 7.05 -8.93 -0.33
C ASN A 81 6.58 -10.12 -1.17
N HIS A 82 5.32 -10.47 -1.12
CA HIS A 82 4.72 -11.53 -1.93
C HIS A 82 4.10 -11.02 -3.24
N ASP A 83 4.11 -9.71 -3.51
CA ASP A 83 3.64 -9.17 -4.78
C ASP A 83 4.68 -9.41 -5.89
N TYR A 84 4.87 -10.67 -6.29
CA TYR A 84 5.82 -11.09 -7.35
C TYR A 84 5.39 -10.61 -8.72
N TRP A 85 4.07 -10.44 -8.95
CA TRP A 85 3.48 -9.89 -10.16
C TRP A 85 3.91 -8.44 -10.45
N TRP A 86 4.38 -7.72 -9.44
CA TRP A 86 4.69 -6.30 -9.53
C TRP A 86 5.84 -6.02 -10.50
N SER A 87 5.53 -5.30 -11.57
CA SER A 87 6.48 -4.86 -12.59
C SER A 87 6.91 -3.38 -12.39
N SER A 88 7.23 -2.64 -13.43
CA SER A 88 7.43 -1.20 -13.33
C SER A 88 6.08 -0.50 -13.17
N LEU A 89 6.07 0.69 -12.52
CA LEU A 89 4.86 1.49 -12.35
C LEU A 89 4.15 1.77 -13.69
N LYS A 90 4.94 2.04 -14.74
CA LYS A 90 4.42 2.26 -16.09
C LYS A 90 3.69 1.02 -16.61
N LYS A 91 4.33 -0.16 -16.57
CA LYS A 91 3.73 -1.41 -17.03
C LYS A 91 2.49 -1.78 -16.22
N ASN A 92 2.52 -1.58 -14.91
CA ASN A 92 1.36 -1.85 -14.07
C ASN A 92 0.16 -0.98 -14.48
N ARG A 93 0.36 0.33 -14.69
CA ARG A 93 -0.70 1.25 -15.14
C ARG A 93 -1.22 0.93 -16.54
N GLU A 94 -0.33 0.65 -17.49
CA GLU A 94 -0.69 0.22 -18.85
C GLU A 94 -1.53 -1.08 -18.82
N PHE A 95 -1.19 -2.00 -17.92
CA PHE A 95 -1.95 -3.25 -17.75
C PHE A 95 -3.35 -2.98 -17.20
N LEU A 96 -3.51 -2.11 -16.20
CA LEU A 96 -4.82 -1.74 -15.66
C LEU A 96 -5.66 -1.05 -16.74
N GLU A 97 -5.09 -0.11 -17.48
CA GLU A 97 -5.76 0.63 -18.56
C GLU A 97 -6.26 -0.32 -19.66
N LYS A 98 -5.38 -1.21 -20.16
CA LYS A 98 -5.72 -2.23 -21.16
C LYS A 98 -6.89 -3.11 -20.73
N ASN A 99 -6.99 -3.42 -19.43
CA ASN A 99 -8.04 -4.26 -18.87
C ASN A 99 -9.24 -3.45 -18.33
N ARG A 100 -9.30 -2.13 -18.57
CA ARG A 100 -10.39 -1.23 -18.17
C ARG A 100 -10.61 -1.16 -16.65
N ILE A 101 -9.56 -1.38 -15.87
CA ILE A 101 -9.55 -1.25 -14.41
C ILE A 101 -9.27 0.23 -14.08
N LYS A 102 -10.18 0.89 -13.37
CA LYS A 102 -10.17 2.35 -13.22
C LYS A 102 -9.98 2.85 -11.79
N ASN A 103 -10.37 2.05 -10.80
CA ASN A 103 -10.40 2.48 -9.40
C ASN A 103 -9.13 2.10 -8.63
N ILE A 104 -8.04 1.75 -9.35
CA ILE A 104 -6.78 1.30 -8.76
C ILE A 104 -5.63 2.16 -9.25
N ASP A 105 -4.77 2.57 -8.33
CA ASP A 105 -3.48 3.20 -8.62
C ASP A 105 -2.40 2.70 -7.62
N PHE A 106 -1.17 3.17 -7.74
CA PHE A 106 -0.02 2.63 -7.01
C PHE A 106 0.73 3.70 -6.23
N LEU A 107 1.06 3.42 -4.97
CA LEU A 107 1.99 4.19 -4.17
C LEU A 107 3.39 3.59 -4.31
N TYR A 108 4.20 4.18 -5.19
CA TYR A 108 5.55 3.70 -5.47
C TYR A 108 6.43 4.82 -6.02
N ASN A 109 7.32 5.35 -5.21
CA ASN A 109 8.17 6.52 -5.51
C ASN A 109 7.37 7.81 -5.81
N ASN A 110 6.12 7.85 -5.44
CA ASN A 110 5.20 8.97 -5.57
C ASN A 110 4.46 9.19 -4.25
N SER A 111 3.52 10.11 -4.23
CA SER A 111 2.70 10.46 -3.07
C SER A 111 1.27 10.76 -3.47
N TYR A 112 0.38 10.82 -2.50
CA TYR A 112 -1.00 11.23 -2.67
C TYR A 112 -1.35 12.33 -1.68
N ILE A 113 -2.17 13.27 -2.10
CA ILE A 113 -2.84 14.22 -1.21
C ILE A 113 -4.33 13.95 -1.34
N ILE A 114 -4.96 13.60 -0.24
CA ILE A 114 -6.38 13.34 -0.14
C ILE A 114 -6.91 14.27 0.94
N GLU A 115 -7.81 15.17 0.55
CA GLU A 115 -8.27 16.26 1.40
C GLU A 115 -7.09 17.08 1.94
N ASP A 116 -6.89 17.12 3.25
CA ASP A 116 -5.83 17.84 3.96
C ASP A 116 -4.70 16.91 4.49
N ILE A 117 -4.66 15.66 4.00
CA ILE A 117 -3.70 14.65 4.43
C ILE A 117 -2.80 14.26 3.25
N ALA A 118 -1.49 14.27 3.49
CA ALA A 118 -0.49 13.84 2.52
C ALA A 118 0.06 12.45 2.87
N PHE A 119 0.11 11.56 1.88
CA PHE A 119 0.56 10.18 2.01
C PHE A 119 1.80 9.93 1.16
N CYS A 120 2.82 9.34 1.79
CA CYS A 120 3.99 8.79 1.13
C CYS A 120 4.21 7.35 1.60
N GLY A 121 5.14 6.62 1.02
CA GLY A 121 5.41 5.27 1.51
C GLY A 121 6.37 4.46 0.65
N THR A 122 6.74 3.34 1.21
CA THR A 122 7.54 2.30 0.57
C THR A 122 7.28 0.96 1.25
N ARG A 123 7.66 -0.14 0.58
CA ARG A 123 7.52 -1.47 1.17
C ARG A 123 8.22 -1.59 2.53
N GLY A 124 9.35 -0.93 2.70
CA GLY A 124 10.25 -1.20 3.82
C GLY A 124 11.02 -2.50 3.64
N TRP A 125 11.74 -2.91 4.68
CA TRP A 125 12.48 -4.16 4.70
C TRP A 125 12.71 -4.64 6.13
N GLU A 126 12.54 -5.94 6.37
CA GLU A 126 12.91 -6.58 7.63
C GLU A 126 14.40 -6.91 7.64
N ILE A 127 15.10 -6.54 8.73
CA ILE A 127 16.54 -6.80 8.89
C ILE A 127 16.71 -8.14 9.60
N LYS A 128 17.17 -9.17 8.87
CA LYS A 128 17.52 -10.47 9.45
C LYS A 128 19.03 -10.69 9.52
N ASN A 129 19.79 -10.06 8.63
CA ASN A 129 21.24 -10.19 8.57
C ASN A 129 21.90 -8.98 7.89
N ILE A 130 23.24 -8.92 7.92
CA ILE A 130 24.05 -7.82 7.35
C ILE A 130 23.92 -7.71 5.82
N GLU A 131 23.70 -8.82 5.12
CA GLU A 131 23.62 -8.82 3.66
C GLU A 131 22.37 -8.09 3.14
N GLU A 132 21.36 -7.92 3.99
CA GLU A 132 20.12 -7.23 3.66
C GLU A 132 20.22 -5.70 3.69
N PHE A 133 21.32 -5.12 4.18
CA PHE A 133 21.52 -3.67 4.15
C PHE A 133 21.39 -3.05 2.76
N LYS A 134 21.72 -3.79 1.69
CA LYS A 134 21.50 -3.35 0.31
C LYS A 134 20.01 -3.12 -0.01
N HIS A 135 19.11 -3.92 0.57
CA HIS A 135 17.66 -3.80 0.37
C HIS A 135 17.12 -2.60 1.15
N ILE A 136 17.56 -2.43 2.39
CA ILE A 136 17.21 -1.26 3.22
C ILE A 136 17.64 0.03 2.53
N ARG A 137 18.86 0.07 1.99
CA ARG A 137 19.34 1.25 1.25
C ARG A 137 18.45 1.58 0.05
N LYS A 138 17.99 0.56 -0.70
CA LYS A 138 17.04 0.74 -1.81
C LYS A 138 15.69 1.27 -1.32
N GLU A 139 15.14 0.71 -0.24
CA GLU A 139 13.87 1.16 0.32
C GLU A 139 13.98 2.59 0.89
N ASN A 140 15.11 2.97 1.50
CA ASN A 140 15.36 4.34 1.93
C ASN A 140 15.37 5.33 0.76
N ILE A 141 15.98 4.95 -0.38
CA ILE A 141 15.96 5.78 -1.60
C ILE A 141 14.51 5.95 -2.09
N ARG A 142 13.72 4.88 -2.13
CA ARG A 142 12.32 4.92 -2.54
C ARG A 142 11.46 5.79 -1.62
N LEU A 143 11.64 5.63 -0.31
CA LEU A 143 10.95 6.45 0.68
C LEU A 143 11.30 7.94 0.49
N ASN A 144 12.58 8.26 0.36
CA ASN A 144 13.01 9.63 0.13
C ASN A 144 12.44 10.21 -1.16
N THR A 145 12.37 9.41 -2.24
CA THR A 145 11.73 9.83 -3.50
C THR A 145 10.24 10.13 -3.29
N SER A 146 9.54 9.27 -2.57
CA SER A 146 8.14 9.46 -2.21
C SER A 146 7.92 10.71 -1.34
N ILE A 147 8.81 10.96 -0.36
CA ILE A 147 8.77 12.16 0.50
C ILE A 147 9.04 13.43 -0.31
N VAL A 148 9.99 13.42 -1.24
CA VAL A 148 10.29 14.58 -2.10
C VAL A 148 9.08 14.91 -2.97
N ASP A 149 8.46 13.92 -3.60
CA ASP A 149 7.23 14.10 -4.37
C ASP A 149 6.09 14.65 -3.49
N MET A 150 5.94 14.14 -2.27
CA MET A 150 4.97 14.63 -1.30
C MET A 150 5.18 16.12 -0.97
N LYS A 151 6.41 16.51 -0.66
CA LYS A 151 6.74 17.91 -0.34
C LYS A 151 6.40 18.83 -1.50
N LYS A 152 6.77 18.43 -2.73
CA LYS A 152 6.46 19.20 -3.95
C LYS A 152 4.95 19.40 -4.11
N LYS A 153 4.16 18.34 -3.99
CA LYS A 153 2.69 18.42 -4.12
C LYS A 153 2.04 19.26 -3.01
N ILE A 154 2.60 19.24 -1.79
CA ILE A 154 2.12 20.08 -0.69
C ILE A 154 2.30 21.57 -1.04
N GLU A 155 3.49 21.96 -1.53
CA GLU A 155 3.74 23.35 -1.94
C GLU A 155 2.83 23.76 -3.10
N GLU A 156 2.69 22.89 -4.12
CA GLU A 156 1.79 23.16 -5.25
C GLU A 156 0.33 23.35 -4.81
N LYS A 157 -0.17 22.55 -3.87
CA LYS A 157 -1.52 22.71 -3.34
C LYS A 157 -1.68 23.97 -2.50
N LYS A 158 -0.69 24.29 -1.69
CA LYS A 158 -0.67 25.52 -0.89
C LYS A 158 -0.74 26.75 -1.80
N GLU A 159 0.07 26.80 -2.88
CA GLU A 159 0.13 27.91 -3.80
C GLU A 159 -1.15 28.05 -4.65
N LYS A 160 -1.69 26.93 -5.17
CA LYS A 160 -2.81 26.96 -6.11
C LYS A 160 -4.18 26.98 -5.46
N GLU A 161 -4.34 26.26 -4.36
CA GLU A 161 -5.66 26.00 -3.75
C GLU A 161 -5.77 26.60 -2.35
N ASN A 162 -4.71 27.21 -1.81
CA ASN A 162 -4.63 27.73 -0.43
C ASN A 162 -5.00 26.68 0.63
N ILE A 163 -4.74 25.39 0.33
CA ILE A 163 -5.01 24.29 1.25
C ILE A 163 -3.79 24.03 2.11
N ASN A 164 -3.98 24.04 3.43
CA ASN A 164 -2.97 23.65 4.40
C ASN A 164 -3.05 22.15 4.69
N ILE A 165 -1.94 21.44 4.48
CA ILE A 165 -1.85 20.01 4.85
C ILE A 165 -1.63 19.89 6.35
N ILE A 166 -2.63 19.28 7.04
CA ILE A 166 -2.65 19.13 8.49
C ILE A 166 -1.82 17.90 8.92
N ARG A 167 -1.86 16.82 8.15
CA ARG A 167 -1.17 15.57 8.49
C ARG A 167 -0.35 15.04 7.34
N LYS A 168 0.79 14.42 7.70
CA LYS A 168 1.65 13.66 6.77
C LYS A 168 1.75 12.24 7.31
N ILE A 169 1.41 11.27 6.48
CA ILE A 169 1.36 9.85 6.84
C ILE A 169 2.30 9.07 5.92
N ALA A 170 3.15 8.23 6.49
CA ALA A 170 3.95 7.28 5.74
C ALA A 170 3.39 5.87 5.92
N ILE A 171 3.18 5.17 4.80
CA ILE A 171 2.65 3.81 4.74
C ILE A 171 3.79 2.85 4.42
N PHE A 172 3.89 1.77 5.18
CA PHE A 172 4.87 0.71 4.99
C PHE A 172 4.17 -0.65 5.01
N HIS A 173 4.71 -1.61 4.26
CA HIS A 173 4.30 -3.00 4.37
C HIS A 173 5.05 -3.68 5.53
N TYR A 174 6.39 -3.59 5.55
CA TYR A 174 7.15 -4.07 6.70
C TYR A 174 7.10 -3.08 7.86
N PRO A 175 6.95 -3.55 9.11
CA PRO A 175 6.96 -2.68 10.28
C PRO A 175 8.31 -1.96 10.40
N VAL A 176 8.24 -0.63 10.56
CA VAL A 176 9.43 0.23 10.72
C VAL A 176 9.96 0.20 12.15
N VAL A 177 9.12 -0.20 13.10
CA VAL A 177 9.45 -0.29 14.52
C VAL A 177 9.17 -1.72 14.97
N THR A 178 10.23 -2.44 15.33
CA THR A 178 10.11 -3.77 15.92
C THR A 178 9.84 -3.68 17.42
N LYS A 179 9.30 -4.77 18.01
CA LYS A 179 9.10 -4.89 19.46
C LYS A 179 10.39 -4.61 20.23
N GLU A 180 11.52 -5.07 19.73
CA GLU A 180 12.85 -4.83 20.28
C GLU A 180 13.24 -3.33 20.30
N TYR A 181 12.84 -2.57 19.29
CA TYR A 181 13.04 -1.12 19.22
C TYR A 181 12.25 -0.38 20.31
N ILE A 182 11.05 -0.84 20.58
CA ILE A 182 10.18 -0.28 21.64
C ILE A 182 10.75 -0.61 23.02
N GLU A 183 11.16 -1.84 23.23
CA GLU A 183 11.72 -2.33 24.51
C GLU A 183 13.04 -1.65 24.87
N LYS A 184 13.89 -1.36 23.89
CA LYS A 184 15.17 -0.64 24.09
C LYS A 184 15.01 0.86 24.31
N GLY A 185 13.79 1.38 24.40
CA GLY A 185 13.51 2.79 24.73
C GLY A 185 13.96 3.79 23.66
N LEU A 186 14.18 3.34 22.44
CA LEU A 186 14.58 4.19 21.33
C LEU A 186 13.39 5.01 20.79
N ARG A 187 12.59 5.59 21.71
CA ARG A 187 11.62 6.65 21.42
C ARG A 187 12.35 7.95 21.08
N LYS A 188 13.02 8.02 19.95
CA LYS A 188 13.52 9.31 19.45
C LYS A 188 12.69 9.77 18.26
N ARG A 189 11.73 10.65 18.62
CA ARG A 189 11.18 11.77 17.83
C ARG A 189 11.21 11.61 16.31
N SER A 190 10.10 11.14 15.76
CA SER A 190 9.63 11.66 14.50
C SER A 190 8.39 12.52 14.79
N SER A 191 8.58 13.80 15.04
CA SER A 191 7.51 14.76 15.29
C SER A 191 6.69 15.06 14.03
N GLU A 192 7.05 14.49 12.89
CA GLU A 192 6.44 14.82 11.60
C GLU A 192 5.68 13.68 10.91
N VAL A 193 5.82 12.43 11.36
CA VAL A 193 5.12 11.28 10.76
C VAL A 193 4.50 10.43 11.85
N LYS A 194 3.18 10.31 11.87
CA LYS A 194 2.47 9.31 12.68
C LYS A 194 2.33 8.04 11.87
N MET A 195 2.82 6.93 12.41
CA MET A 195 2.54 5.59 11.90
C MET A 195 1.18 5.15 12.43
N ILE A 196 0.34 4.64 11.53
CA ILE A 196 -0.93 4.00 11.86
C ILE A 196 -0.71 2.52 11.54
N PHE A 197 -0.82 1.67 12.56
CA PHE A 197 -0.78 0.22 12.46
C PHE A 197 -2.18 -0.33 12.29
#